data_3b6dd7c0de79aa8628dc05c614c9cf18
#
_entry.id   3b6dd7c0de79aa8628dc05c614c9cf18
#
_cell.length_a   1.000
_cell.length_b   1.000
_cell.length_c   1.000
_cell.angle_alpha   90.00
_cell.angle_beta   90.00
_cell.angle_gamma   90.00
#
_symmetry.space_group_name_H-M   'P 1'
#
loop_
_entity.id
_entity.type
_entity.pdbx_description
1 polymer ?
#
loop_
_entity_poly.entity_id
_entity_poly.type
_entity_poly.pdbx_seq_one_letter_code
_entity_poly.pdbx_strand_id
1 'polypeptide(L)'
;MASQVPSTQTEPMINGQVNLPEATTNGAIPFSDMDGETTTTAPGLSADEIALYDRQIRLWGAQAQERIRSANVLLVSLRALGTEIAKNLTLAGIRSLTIIDDEPVSEEDLGSQYFVREEDVGKPVR
;
A
#
# COMPACT_ATOMS: atom_id res chain seq x y z
N MET A 1 -31.75 -28.99 45.88
CA MET A 1 -30.58 -28.30 45.29
C MET A 1 -31.00 -27.71 43.98
N ALA A 2 -31.30 -26.41 43.95
CA ALA A 2 -31.75 -25.69 42.76
C ALA A 2 -30.56 -24.92 42.22
N SER A 3 -30.14 -25.26 40.99
CA SER A 3 -29.11 -24.53 40.26
C SER A 3 -29.69 -23.27 39.65
N GLN A 4 -29.23 -22.12 40.05
CA GLN A 4 -29.55 -20.83 39.47
C GLN A 4 -28.79 -20.66 38.15
N VAL A 5 -29.54 -20.33 37.08
CA VAL A 5 -29.03 -19.88 35.80
C VAL A 5 -28.85 -18.35 35.89
N PRO A 6 -27.70 -17.77 35.50
CA PRO A 6 -27.55 -16.31 35.48
C PRO A 6 -28.30 -15.72 34.30
N SER A 7 -29.14 -14.74 34.60
CA SER A 7 -29.87 -13.94 33.64
C SER A 7 -28.94 -13.06 32.79
N THR A 8 -28.98 -13.24 31.49
CA THR A 8 -28.36 -12.39 30.50
C THR A 8 -29.10 -11.04 30.48
N GLN A 9 -28.46 -9.97 30.94
CA GLN A 9 -28.96 -8.62 30.77
C GLN A 9 -28.78 -8.19 29.31
N THR A 10 -29.89 -7.97 28.65
CA THR A 10 -29.94 -7.37 27.33
C THR A 10 -29.85 -5.86 27.51
N GLU A 11 -28.72 -5.27 27.16
CA GLU A 11 -28.60 -3.81 27.08
C GLU A 11 -29.37 -3.25 25.86
N PRO A 12 -30.03 -2.09 26.01
CA PRO A 12 -30.82 -1.51 24.92
C PRO A 12 -29.89 -0.89 23.87
N MET A 13 -30.14 -1.25 22.61
CA MET A 13 -29.59 -0.62 21.42
C MET A 13 -29.95 0.87 21.40
N ILE A 14 -29.05 1.75 21.70
CA ILE A 14 -29.18 3.19 21.47
C ILE A 14 -28.29 3.56 20.29
N ASN A 15 -28.96 3.87 19.20
CA ASN A 15 -28.51 4.75 18.11
C ASN A 15 -27.09 4.51 17.57
N GLY A 16 -27.01 3.92 16.36
CA GLY A 16 -25.81 3.50 15.63
C GLY A 16 -24.77 4.60 15.34
N GLN A 17 -24.10 5.06 16.36
CA GLN A 17 -22.91 5.88 16.25
C GLN A 17 -21.73 5.03 16.71
N VAL A 18 -21.04 4.41 15.76
CA VAL A 18 -19.74 3.80 16.00
C VAL A 18 -18.78 4.94 16.34
N ASN A 19 -18.41 5.00 17.61
CA ASN A 19 -17.37 5.91 18.08
C ASN A 19 -16.03 5.38 17.55
N LEU A 20 -15.65 5.82 16.35
CA LEU A 20 -14.29 5.62 15.85
C LEU A 20 -13.38 6.49 16.72
N PRO A 21 -12.24 5.96 17.18
CA PRO A 21 -11.27 6.79 17.88
C PRO A 21 -10.86 7.92 16.95
N GLU A 22 -10.93 9.16 17.47
CA GLU A 22 -10.46 10.35 16.77
C GLU A 22 -9.04 10.06 16.24
N ALA A 23 -8.92 10.04 14.90
CA ALA A 23 -7.64 10.08 14.27
C ALA A 23 -6.97 11.38 14.73
N THR A 24 -5.96 11.25 15.55
CA THR A 24 -5.07 12.34 15.92
C THR A 24 -4.55 12.91 14.61
N THR A 25 -5.09 14.05 14.20
CA THR A 25 -4.62 14.82 13.05
C THR A 25 -3.24 15.36 13.42
N ASN A 26 -2.21 14.54 13.22
CA ASN A 26 -0.85 15.00 13.24
C ASN A 26 -0.65 15.93 12.04
N GLY A 27 -0.70 17.25 12.34
CA GLY A 27 -0.02 18.32 11.63
C GLY A 27 -0.11 18.26 10.11
N ALA A 28 -1.27 18.54 9.52
CA ALA A 28 -1.29 19.05 8.16
C ALA A 28 -0.60 20.42 8.21
N ILE A 29 0.60 20.53 7.63
CA ILE A 29 1.29 21.80 7.43
C ILE A 29 0.43 22.60 6.46
N PRO A 30 -0.01 23.84 6.79
CA PRO A 30 -0.79 24.66 5.87
C PRO A 30 0.04 24.94 4.62
N PHE A 31 -0.60 24.89 3.47
CA PHE A 31 -0.02 25.05 2.12
C PHE A 31 0.70 26.41 1.89
N SER A 32 0.56 27.36 2.81
CA SER A 32 1.13 28.72 2.71
C SER A 32 2.63 28.85 2.97
N ASP A 33 3.32 27.80 3.47
CA ASP A 33 4.72 27.92 3.90
C ASP A 33 5.72 27.24 2.94
N MET A 34 5.35 27.05 1.68
CA MET A 34 6.18 26.35 0.68
C MET A 34 7.16 27.23 -0.10
N ASP A 35 7.28 28.53 0.21
CA ASP A 35 8.22 29.46 -0.43
C ASP A 35 9.53 29.64 0.38
N GLY A 36 10.01 28.59 0.97
CA GLY A 36 11.31 28.55 1.65
C GLY A 36 12.16 27.43 1.10
N GLU A 37 13.19 27.78 0.33
CA GLU A 37 14.32 26.94 -0.07
C GLU A 37 14.99 26.35 1.18
N THR A 38 14.44 25.26 1.68
CA THR A 38 15.08 24.44 2.70
C THR A 38 15.36 23.10 2.06
N THR A 39 16.61 22.87 1.69
CA THR A 39 17.22 21.55 1.48
C THR A 39 17.08 20.75 2.78
N THR A 40 15.86 20.34 3.08
CA THR A 40 15.60 19.42 4.17
C THR A 40 15.94 18.04 3.64
N THR A 41 17.20 17.64 3.80
CA THR A 41 17.63 16.25 3.65
C THR A 41 16.79 15.45 4.64
N ALA A 42 15.73 14.83 4.17
CA ALA A 42 14.92 13.92 4.99
C ALA A 42 15.87 12.83 5.49
N PRO A 43 15.87 12.52 6.80
CA PRO A 43 16.75 11.48 7.32
C PRO A 43 16.42 10.16 6.60
N GLY A 44 17.37 9.63 5.83
CA GLY A 44 17.25 8.33 5.17
C GLY A 44 17.12 8.31 3.65
N LEU A 45 16.66 9.38 2.98
CA LEU A 45 16.61 9.46 1.52
C LEU A 45 17.88 10.11 0.95
N SER A 46 18.48 9.53 -0.08
CA SER A 46 19.60 10.13 -0.80
C SER A 46 19.13 11.29 -1.70
N ALA A 47 20.06 12.15 -2.12
CA ALA A 47 19.75 13.24 -3.03
C ALA A 47 19.18 12.74 -4.37
N ASP A 48 19.69 11.61 -4.88
CA ASP A 48 19.19 10.99 -6.11
C ASP A 48 17.78 10.44 -5.93
N GLU A 49 17.48 9.83 -4.78
CA GLU A 49 16.13 9.35 -4.46
C GLU A 49 15.13 10.52 -4.31
N ILE A 50 15.56 11.62 -3.70
CA ILE A 50 14.74 12.83 -3.58
C ILE A 50 14.43 13.40 -4.97
N ALA A 51 15.40 13.45 -5.86
CA ALA A 51 15.21 13.90 -7.24
C ALA A 51 14.28 12.95 -8.03
N LEU A 52 14.46 11.62 -7.87
CA LEU A 52 13.66 10.61 -8.55
C LEU A 52 12.20 10.63 -8.09
N TYR A 53 11.97 10.78 -6.78
CA TYR A 53 10.64 10.76 -6.18
C TYR A 53 10.07 12.16 -5.88
N ASP A 54 10.63 13.23 -6.45
CA ASP A 54 10.22 14.63 -6.18
C ASP A 54 8.70 14.82 -6.24
N ARG A 55 8.03 14.29 -7.28
CA ARG A 55 6.58 14.43 -7.46
C ARG A 55 5.78 13.72 -6.37
N GLN A 56 6.25 12.56 -5.96
CA GLN A 56 5.63 11.78 -4.89
C GLN A 56 5.82 12.49 -3.54
N ILE A 57 7.05 12.97 -3.28
CA ILE A 57 7.38 13.70 -2.05
C ILE A 57 6.55 14.98 -1.91
N ARG A 58 6.30 15.69 -2.99
CA ARG A 58 5.41 16.87 -3.01
C ARG A 58 3.96 16.52 -2.71
N LEU A 59 3.53 15.30 -3.03
CA LEU A 59 2.15 14.86 -2.82
C LEU A 59 1.88 14.41 -1.37
N TRP A 60 2.76 13.57 -0.81
CA TRP A 60 2.55 12.96 0.50
C TRP A 60 3.66 13.17 1.53
N GLY A 61 4.69 13.92 1.17
CA GLY A 61 5.80 14.28 2.06
C GLY A 61 6.93 13.25 2.10
N ALA A 62 8.11 13.71 2.52
CA ALA A 62 9.32 12.91 2.58
C ALA A 62 9.21 11.74 3.57
N GLN A 63 8.55 11.94 4.71
CA GLN A 63 8.37 10.89 5.71
C GLN A 63 7.52 9.71 5.18
N ALA A 64 6.49 10.00 4.38
CA ALA A 64 5.69 8.96 3.76
C ALA A 64 6.48 8.20 2.70
N GLN A 65 7.31 8.90 1.90
CA GLN A 65 8.19 8.28 0.92
C GLN A 65 9.22 7.35 1.59
N GLU A 66 9.78 7.74 2.73
CA GLU A 66 10.68 6.90 3.51
C GLU A 66 10.00 5.62 4.01
N ARG A 67 8.76 5.71 4.45
CA ARG A 67 7.95 4.53 4.82
C ARG A 67 7.72 3.61 3.63
N ILE A 68 7.39 4.15 2.46
CA ILE A 68 7.21 3.38 1.22
C ILE A 68 8.52 2.67 0.89
N ARG A 69 9.65 3.40 0.89
CA ARG A 69 10.98 2.85 0.64
C ARG A 69 11.38 1.72 1.60
N SER A 70 10.87 1.72 2.81
CA SER A 70 11.15 0.68 3.81
C SER A 70 10.17 -0.51 3.75
N ALA A 71 9.12 -0.43 2.94
CA ALA A 71 8.06 -1.43 2.89
C ALA A 71 8.50 -2.72 2.19
N ASN A 72 8.18 -3.86 2.80
CA ASN A 72 8.28 -5.17 2.18
C ASN A 72 6.86 -5.66 1.89
N VAL A 73 6.58 -6.01 0.64
CA VAL A 73 5.23 -6.38 0.19
C VAL A 73 5.23 -7.81 -0.31
N LEU A 74 4.23 -8.58 0.08
CA LEU A 74 3.91 -9.88 -0.47
C LEU A 74 2.70 -9.73 -1.39
N LEU A 75 2.85 -10.14 -2.64
CA LEU A 75 1.80 -10.18 -3.64
C LEU A 75 1.47 -11.63 -3.97
N VAL A 76 0.22 -12.00 -3.79
CA VAL A 76 -0.29 -13.33 -4.11
C VAL A 76 -1.14 -13.22 -5.37
N SER A 77 -0.80 -14.00 -6.37
CA SER A 77 -1.34 -13.98 -7.73
C SER A 77 -0.93 -12.74 -8.55
N LEU A 78 -0.33 -13.02 -9.71
CA LEU A 78 0.20 -11.97 -10.60
C LEU A 78 -0.69 -11.69 -11.81
N ARG A 79 -1.88 -12.25 -11.90
CA ARG A 79 -2.81 -11.99 -13.00
C ARG A 79 -2.96 -10.49 -13.29
N ALA A 80 -3.81 -10.09 -14.21
CA ALA A 80 -3.95 -8.70 -14.68
C ALA A 80 -3.89 -7.64 -13.58
N LEU A 81 -4.67 -7.80 -12.50
CA LEU A 81 -4.67 -6.87 -11.38
C LEU A 81 -3.36 -6.90 -10.58
N GLY A 82 -2.85 -8.11 -10.30
CA GLY A 82 -1.59 -8.30 -9.57
C GLY A 82 -0.41 -7.67 -10.30
N THR A 83 -0.36 -7.79 -11.61
CA THR A 83 0.63 -7.15 -12.49
C THR A 83 0.62 -5.64 -12.37
N GLU A 84 -0.56 -5.02 -12.43
CA GLU A 84 -0.71 -3.57 -12.27
C GLU A 84 -0.31 -3.09 -10.87
N ILE A 85 -0.67 -3.86 -9.83
CA ILE A 85 -0.26 -3.59 -8.46
C ILE A 85 1.26 -3.68 -8.33
N ALA A 86 1.88 -4.76 -8.84
CA ALA A 86 3.33 -4.95 -8.80
C ALA A 86 4.08 -3.79 -9.47
N LYS A 87 3.64 -3.38 -10.65
CA LYS A 87 4.19 -2.23 -11.38
C LYS A 87 4.11 -0.95 -10.54
N ASN A 88 2.94 -0.61 -10.04
CA ASN A 88 2.74 0.64 -9.30
C ASN A 88 3.52 0.67 -7.99
N LEU A 89 3.59 -0.43 -7.26
CA LEU A 89 4.38 -0.54 -6.04
C LEU A 89 5.88 -0.39 -6.31
N THR A 90 6.38 -1.05 -7.36
CA THR A 90 7.79 -0.94 -7.77
C THR A 90 8.14 0.48 -8.17
N LEU A 91 7.28 1.14 -8.96
CA LEU A 91 7.46 2.54 -9.36
C LEU A 91 7.35 3.52 -8.18
N ALA A 92 6.57 3.19 -7.16
CA ALA A 92 6.50 3.98 -5.93
C ALA A 92 7.77 3.87 -5.06
N GLY A 93 8.63 2.92 -5.33
CA GLY A 93 9.92 2.75 -4.67
C GLY A 93 9.88 1.94 -3.39
N ILE A 94 9.08 0.87 -3.33
CA ILE A 94 9.09 -0.07 -2.19
C ILE A 94 10.44 -0.78 -2.07
N ARG A 95 10.77 -1.25 -0.88
CA ARG A 95 12.03 -1.94 -0.60
C ARG A 95 12.13 -3.30 -1.28
N SER A 96 11.08 -4.09 -1.14
CA SER A 96 11.04 -5.44 -1.73
C SER A 96 9.62 -5.85 -2.08
N LEU A 97 9.51 -6.61 -3.17
CA LEU A 97 8.29 -7.26 -3.60
C LEU A 97 8.54 -8.76 -3.69
N THR A 98 7.81 -9.54 -2.90
CA THR A 98 7.79 -11.00 -3.00
C THR A 98 6.51 -11.41 -3.72
N ILE A 99 6.65 -12.22 -4.75
CA ILE A 99 5.51 -12.68 -5.55
C ILE A 99 5.33 -14.18 -5.33
N ILE A 100 4.08 -14.60 -5.09
CA ILE A 100 3.68 -15.99 -5.02
C ILE A 100 2.59 -16.21 -6.07
N ASP A 101 2.89 -17.05 -7.05
CA ASP A 101 1.94 -17.48 -8.08
C ASP A 101 2.28 -18.91 -8.48
N ASP A 102 1.30 -19.79 -8.45
CA ASP A 102 1.44 -21.22 -8.83
C ASP A 102 0.75 -21.54 -10.15
N GLU A 103 0.05 -20.58 -10.75
CA GLU A 103 -0.63 -20.76 -12.00
C GLU A 103 0.28 -20.51 -13.20
N PRO A 104 0.20 -21.33 -14.25
CA PRO A 104 0.91 -21.07 -15.49
C PRO A 104 0.27 -19.89 -16.25
N VAL A 105 1.06 -19.24 -17.07
CA VAL A 105 0.57 -18.21 -17.99
C VAL A 105 -0.47 -18.80 -18.94
N SER A 106 -1.63 -18.17 -19.04
CA SER A 106 -2.72 -18.56 -19.93
C SER A 106 -2.77 -17.67 -21.19
N GLU A 107 -3.52 -18.09 -22.19
CA GLU A 107 -3.77 -17.27 -23.38
C GLU A 107 -4.52 -15.98 -23.04
N GLU A 108 -5.36 -16.00 -22.01
CA GLU A 108 -6.10 -14.82 -21.52
C GLU A 108 -5.16 -13.74 -20.95
N ASP A 109 -4.02 -14.17 -20.42
CA ASP A 109 -3.01 -13.26 -19.84
C ASP A 109 -2.35 -12.40 -20.92
N LEU A 110 -2.25 -12.87 -22.16
CA LEU A 110 -1.71 -12.10 -23.28
C LEU A 110 -2.46 -10.81 -23.54
N GLY A 111 -3.77 -10.81 -23.28
CA GLY A 111 -4.61 -9.61 -23.43
C GLY A 111 -4.61 -8.68 -22.23
N SER A 112 -4.11 -9.12 -21.07
CA SER A 112 -4.25 -8.41 -19.80
C SER A 112 -2.94 -8.05 -19.12
N GLN A 113 -1.84 -8.71 -19.48
CA GLN A 113 -0.50 -8.53 -18.88
C GLN A 113 0.52 -8.09 -19.96
N TYR A 114 0.93 -6.86 -19.95
CA TYR A 114 1.76 -6.25 -21.00
C TYR A 114 3.19 -6.81 -21.12
N PHE A 115 3.68 -7.56 -20.15
CA PHE A 115 5.03 -8.18 -20.22
C PHE A 115 5.01 -9.69 -20.50
N VAL A 116 3.83 -10.28 -20.66
CA VAL A 116 3.67 -11.69 -21.07
C VAL A 116 3.65 -11.78 -22.59
N ARG A 117 4.32 -12.80 -23.12
CA ARG A 117 4.42 -13.08 -24.56
C ARG A 117 3.80 -14.42 -24.90
N GLU A 118 3.50 -14.65 -26.18
CA GLU A 118 2.98 -15.94 -26.66
C GLU A 118 3.88 -17.13 -26.29
N GLU A 119 5.19 -16.92 -26.27
CA GLU A 119 6.18 -17.92 -25.89
C GLU A 119 6.15 -18.30 -24.40
N ASP A 120 5.47 -17.53 -23.57
CA ASP A 120 5.36 -17.74 -22.12
C ASP A 120 4.13 -18.55 -21.74
N VAL A 121 3.17 -18.73 -22.65
CA VAL A 121 1.95 -19.51 -22.40
C VAL A 121 2.32 -20.94 -21.98
N GLY A 122 1.73 -21.40 -20.88
CA GLY A 122 1.99 -22.68 -20.27
C GLY A 122 3.23 -22.74 -19.38
N LYS A 123 4.03 -21.67 -19.29
CA LYS A 123 5.16 -21.59 -18.37
C LYS A 123 4.75 -20.95 -17.04
N PRO A 124 5.47 -21.26 -15.94
CA PRO A 124 5.27 -20.56 -14.67
C PRO A 124 5.52 -19.05 -14.84
N VAL A 125 4.73 -18.23 -14.17
CA VAL A 125 4.99 -16.80 -14.08
C VAL A 125 6.26 -16.58 -13.26
N ARG A 126 7.30 -16.01 -13.84
CA ARG A 126 8.59 -15.74 -13.19
C ARG A 126 9.03 -14.32 -13.45
#